data_7d34760d71cb7701b1b58f24aba834fe
#
_entry.id   7d34760d71cb7701b1b58f24aba834fe
#
_cell.length_a   1.000
_cell.length_b   1.000
_cell.length_c   1.000
_cell.angle_alpha   90.00
_cell.angle_beta   90.00
_cell.angle_gamma   90.00
#
_symmetry.space_group_name_H-M   'P 1'
#
loop_
_entity.id
_entity.type
_entity.pdbx_description
1 polymer ?
#
loop_
_entity_poly.entity_id
_entity_poly.type
_entity_poly.pdbx_seq_one_letter_code
_entity_poly.pdbx_strand_id
1 'polypeptide(L)'
;AQSDDPLEDAYKQMGEELLPLYHALSQRKSNPIHFVMSASQKKEFLSTFGEMLKEQFQMLGSGISAFVLRMALANSRYAMVLTALRRLSDWNKKDDLFPADERALVCDDRDFHAAMCITECLINHTARVYAVLAKENENPFANMGVNIKPNELDIYRSLPDGEFGTADFLALA
;
A
#
# COMPACT_ATOMS: atom_id res chain seq x y z
N ALA A 1 -34.03 -0.87 18.61
CA ALA A 1 -33.39 -1.98 19.30
C ALA A 1 -31.91 -1.65 19.42
N GLN A 2 -31.44 -1.45 20.63
CA GLN A 2 -30.00 -1.32 20.89
C GLN A 2 -29.37 -2.70 20.69
N SER A 3 -28.30 -2.76 19.93
CA SER A 3 -27.54 -4.00 19.79
C SER A 3 -26.85 -4.28 21.13
N ASP A 4 -26.89 -5.53 21.60
CA ASP A 4 -26.16 -5.95 22.80
C ASP A 4 -24.65 -6.14 22.51
N ASP A 5 -24.17 -5.80 21.30
CA ASP A 5 -22.77 -5.90 20.89
C ASP A 5 -22.08 -4.52 20.95
N PRO A 6 -21.19 -4.30 21.95
CA PRO A 6 -20.45 -3.02 22.09
C PRO A 6 -19.61 -2.69 20.86
N LEU A 7 -19.20 -3.68 20.07
CA LEU A 7 -18.39 -3.49 18.87
C LEU A 7 -19.25 -2.93 17.72
N GLU A 8 -20.49 -3.38 17.58
CA GLU A 8 -21.43 -2.88 16.57
C GLU A 8 -21.78 -1.42 16.84
N ASP A 9 -22.02 -1.06 18.10
CA ASP A 9 -22.29 0.34 18.50
C ASP A 9 -21.07 1.24 18.23
N ALA A 10 -19.85 0.78 18.49
CA ALA A 10 -18.64 1.51 18.19
C ALA A 10 -18.44 1.75 16.67
N TYR A 11 -18.71 0.75 15.83
CA TYR A 11 -18.65 0.90 14.37
C TYR A 11 -19.72 1.86 13.85
N LYS A 12 -20.92 1.80 14.40
CA LYS A 12 -22.00 2.72 14.04
C LYS A 12 -21.63 4.15 14.38
N GLN A 13 -21.11 4.40 15.58
CA GLN A 13 -20.66 5.72 16.01
C GLN A 13 -19.56 6.24 15.09
N MET A 14 -18.52 5.43 14.79
CA MET A 14 -17.47 5.83 13.85
C MET A 14 -18.03 6.16 12.46
N GLY A 15 -19.01 5.39 11.99
CA GLY A 15 -19.69 5.64 10.72
C GLY A 15 -20.41 6.98 10.70
N GLU A 16 -21.12 7.33 11.77
CA GLU A 16 -21.81 8.61 11.94
C GLU A 16 -20.83 9.80 12.01
N GLU A 17 -19.68 9.62 12.67
CA GLU A 17 -18.62 10.64 12.73
C GLU A 17 -17.95 10.89 11.38
N LEU A 18 -17.81 9.85 10.52
CA LEU A 18 -17.19 9.96 9.19
C LEU A 18 -18.17 10.43 8.10
N LEU A 19 -19.47 10.36 8.35
CA LEU A 19 -20.50 10.69 7.36
C LEU A 19 -20.37 12.11 6.77
N PRO A 20 -20.05 13.16 7.53
CA PRO A 20 -19.83 14.50 6.97
C PRO A 20 -18.68 14.55 5.97
N LEU A 21 -17.58 13.82 6.24
CA LEU A 21 -16.43 13.73 5.32
C LEU A 21 -16.83 13.06 4.01
N TYR A 22 -17.55 11.94 4.11
CA TYR A 22 -18.05 11.22 2.92
C TYR A 22 -18.97 12.11 2.06
N HIS A 23 -19.91 12.83 2.66
CA HIS A 23 -20.79 13.74 1.92
C HIS A 23 -20.02 14.87 1.26
N ALA A 24 -19.12 15.52 2.00
CA ALA A 24 -18.31 16.63 1.48
C ALA A 24 -17.44 16.19 0.28
N LEU A 25 -16.81 15.04 0.34
CA LEU A 25 -16.01 14.48 -0.76
C LEU A 25 -16.88 14.01 -1.93
N SER A 26 -18.05 13.41 -1.66
CA SER A 26 -18.97 12.93 -2.70
C SER A 26 -19.52 14.06 -3.56
N GLN A 27 -19.72 15.24 -2.99
CA GLN A 27 -20.16 16.45 -3.72
C GLN A 27 -19.08 17.02 -4.63
N ARG A 28 -17.82 16.60 -4.43
CA ARG A 28 -16.65 17.09 -5.15
C ARG A 28 -16.27 16.28 -6.39
N LYS A 29 -17.11 15.34 -6.86
CA LYS A 29 -16.79 14.47 -8.01
C LYS A 29 -16.44 15.24 -9.28
N SER A 30 -17.14 16.36 -9.56
CA SER A 30 -16.89 17.24 -10.73
C SER A 30 -15.80 18.30 -10.48
N ASN A 31 -15.34 18.43 -9.24
CA ASN A 31 -14.38 19.44 -8.83
C ASN A 31 -13.46 18.85 -7.74
N PRO A 32 -12.58 17.88 -8.08
CA PRO A 32 -11.78 17.15 -7.11
C PRO A 32 -10.79 18.07 -6.40
N ILE A 33 -10.54 17.73 -5.13
CA ILE A 33 -9.47 18.34 -4.35
C ILE A 33 -8.19 17.53 -4.59
N HIS A 34 -7.11 18.22 -4.92
CA HIS A 34 -5.81 17.60 -5.12
C HIS A 34 -5.05 17.52 -3.80
N PHE A 35 -4.64 16.32 -3.41
CA PHE A 35 -3.73 16.15 -2.28
C PHE A 35 -2.32 16.59 -2.64
N VAL A 36 -1.71 17.44 -1.82
CA VAL A 36 -0.42 18.07 -2.10
C VAL A 36 0.53 17.88 -0.92
N MET A 37 1.68 17.30 -1.18
CA MET A 37 2.82 17.26 -0.27
C MET A 37 3.73 18.47 -0.51
N SER A 38 4.37 18.97 0.56
CA SER A 38 5.42 19.99 0.46
C SER A 38 6.64 19.48 -0.29
N ALA A 39 7.52 20.39 -0.73
CA ALA A 39 8.77 20.00 -1.38
C ALA A 39 9.70 19.20 -0.46
N SER A 40 9.72 19.53 0.85
CA SER A 40 10.47 18.78 1.86
C SER A 40 9.94 17.39 2.06
N GLN A 41 8.62 17.22 2.20
CA GLN A 41 7.95 15.91 2.33
C GLN A 41 8.21 15.03 1.10
N LYS A 42 8.13 15.59 -0.12
CA LYS A 42 8.44 14.85 -1.35
C LYS A 42 9.89 14.38 -1.40
N LYS A 43 10.82 15.23 -0.99
CA LYS A 43 12.25 14.88 -0.95
C LYS A 43 12.50 13.76 0.06
N GLU A 44 11.95 13.88 1.27
CA GLU A 44 12.06 12.88 2.32
C GLU A 44 11.43 11.55 1.88
N PHE A 45 10.21 11.58 1.31
CA PHE A 45 9.54 10.41 0.76
C PHE A 45 10.41 9.66 -0.26
N LEU A 46 10.97 10.37 -1.24
CA LEU A 46 11.79 9.76 -2.29
C LEU A 46 13.10 9.18 -1.73
N SER A 47 13.76 9.88 -0.79
CA SER A 47 14.98 9.39 -0.14
C SER A 47 14.69 8.12 0.66
N THR A 48 13.70 8.16 1.54
CA THR A 48 13.38 7.05 2.46
C THR A 48 12.96 5.79 1.70
N PHE A 49 12.03 5.90 0.74
CA PHE A 49 11.62 4.74 -0.05
C PHE A 49 12.71 4.24 -1.00
N GLY A 50 13.57 5.12 -1.50
CA GLY A 50 14.75 4.75 -2.29
C GLY A 50 15.76 3.93 -1.47
N GLU A 51 16.00 4.33 -0.23
CA GLU A 51 16.88 3.61 0.71
C GLU A 51 16.27 2.27 1.11
N MET A 52 14.99 2.24 1.51
CA MET A 52 14.27 1.01 1.84
C MET A 52 14.28 0.01 0.68
N LEU A 53 14.04 0.47 -0.54
CA LEU A 53 14.05 -0.37 -1.73
C LEU A 53 15.43 -1.01 -1.92
N LYS A 54 16.49 -0.21 -1.79
CA LYS A 54 17.88 -0.69 -1.93
C LYS A 54 18.23 -1.70 -0.85
N GLU A 55 17.91 -1.43 0.41
CA GLU A 55 18.19 -2.32 1.54
C GLU A 55 17.44 -3.64 1.41
N GLN A 56 16.13 -3.59 1.16
CA GLN A 56 15.31 -4.79 1.03
C GLN A 56 15.71 -5.62 -0.19
N PHE A 57 16.07 -4.97 -1.30
CA PHE A 57 16.59 -5.66 -2.48
C PHE A 57 17.92 -6.39 -2.18
N GLN A 58 18.83 -5.75 -1.45
CA GLN A 58 20.11 -6.39 -1.08
C GLN A 58 19.93 -7.59 -0.16
N MET A 59 18.95 -7.54 0.76
CA MET A 59 18.69 -8.61 1.72
C MET A 59 17.86 -9.76 1.15
N LEU A 60 16.87 -9.49 0.33
CA LEU A 60 15.80 -10.43 -0.05
C LEU A 60 15.64 -10.60 -1.57
N GLY A 61 16.47 -9.92 -2.37
CA GLY A 61 16.42 -10.00 -3.83
C GLY A 61 15.26 -9.22 -4.47
N SER A 62 15.02 -9.47 -5.76
CA SER A 62 14.06 -8.69 -6.56
C SER A 62 12.59 -8.89 -6.16
N GLY A 63 12.25 -10.03 -5.58
CA GLY A 63 10.85 -10.36 -5.24
C GLY A 63 10.18 -9.38 -4.28
N ILE A 64 10.94 -8.80 -3.35
CA ILE A 64 10.42 -7.82 -2.37
C ILE A 64 10.20 -6.43 -2.97
N SER A 65 10.87 -6.10 -4.08
CA SER A 65 10.86 -4.74 -4.65
C SER A 65 9.46 -4.28 -5.03
N ALA A 66 8.66 -5.15 -5.63
CA ALA A 66 7.27 -4.83 -6.00
C ALA A 66 6.41 -4.49 -4.78
N PHE A 67 6.67 -5.16 -3.65
CA PHE A 67 5.97 -4.86 -2.39
C PHE A 67 6.37 -3.48 -1.86
N VAL A 68 7.67 -3.15 -1.79
CA VAL A 68 8.16 -1.85 -1.32
C VAL A 68 7.58 -0.71 -2.16
N LEU A 69 7.54 -0.85 -3.48
CA LEU A 69 6.95 0.14 -4.39
C LEU A 69 5.43 0.31 -4.16
N ARG A 70 4.70 -0.78 -3.91
CA ARG A 70 3.27 -0.70 -3.56
C ARG A 70 3.06 0.00 -2.22
N MET A 71 3.94 -0.24 -1.26
CA MET A 71 3.90 0.43 0.04
C MET A 71 4.20 1.93 -0.06
N ALA A 72 5.07 2.35 -0.97
CA ALA A 72 5.27 3.77 -1.27
C ALA A 72 3.99 4.45 -1.78
N LEU A 73 3.24 3.79 -2.68
CA LEU A 73 1.93 4.28 -3.11
C LEU A 73 0.89 4.27 -1.97
N ALA A 74 0.90 3.25 -1.12
CA ALA A 74 0.03 3.17 0.04
C ALA A 74 0.32 4.28 1.05
N ASN A 75 1.59 4.64 1.26
CA ASN A 75 2.00 5.75 2.11
C ASN A 75 1.31 7.06 1.72
N SER A 76 1.34 7.41 0.44
CA SER A 76 0.67 8.62 -0.05
C SER A 76 -0.83 8.60 0.23
N ARG A 77 -1.47 7.43 0.14
CA ARG A 77 -2.89 7.25 0.47
C ARG A 77 -3.14 7.38 1.97
N TYR A 78 -2.28 6.81 2.81
CA TYR A 78 -2.39 6.96 4.27
C TYR A 78 -2.24 8.43 4.68
N ALA A 79 -1.23 9.13 4.17
CA ALA A 79 -1.05 10.55 4.43
C ALA A 79 -2.29 11.37 4.01
N MET A 80 -2.85 11.09 2.83
CA MET A 80 -4.08 11.73 2.35
C MET A 80 -5.28 11.48 3.26
N VAL A 81 -5.49 10.23 3.69
CA VAL A 81 -6.60 9.86 4.58
C VAL A 81 -6.43 10.51 5.95
N LEU A 82 -5.23 10.46 6.53
CA LEU A 82 -4.95 11.08 7.83
C LEU A 82 -5.17 12.59 7.79
N THR A 83 -4.72 13.27 6.73
CA THR A 83 -4.94 14.71 6.56
C THR A 83 -6.44 15.04 6.42
N ALA A 84 -7.20 14.23 5.69
CA ALA A 84 -8.64 14.42 5.57
C ALA A 84 -9.38 14.19 6.90
N LEU A 85 -8.98 13.18 7.68
CA LEU A 85 -9.52 12.91 9.01
C LEU A 85 -9.17 14.01 10.00
N ARG A 86 -7.96 14.55 9.96
CA ARG A 86 -7.58 15.71 10.76
C ARG A 86 -8.43 16.92 10.43
N ARG A 87 -8.66 17.19 9.14
CA ARG A 87 -9.55 18.26 8.70
C ARG A 87 -10.96 18.09 9.27
N LEU A 88 -11.49 16.86 9.29
CA LEU A 88 -12.77 16.56 9.91
C LEU A 88 -12.76 16.80 11.42
N SER A 89 -11.70 16.36 12.11
CA SER A 89 -11.53 16.53 13.56
C SER A 89 -11.47 18.01 13.97
N ASP A 90 -10.79 18.82 13.17
CA ASP A 90 -10.60 20.25 13.43
C ASP A 90 -11.81 21.11 12.96
N TRP A 91 -12.79 20.46 12.31
CA TRP A 91 -13.94 21.16 11.73
C TRP A 91 -14.92 21.70 12.79
N ASN A 92 -15.17 22.99 12.74
CA ASN A 92 -16.04 23.70 13.69
C ASN A 92 -17.55 23.55 13.41
N LYS A 93 -17.94 22.87 12.33
CA LYS A 93 -19.32 22.65 11.85
C LYS A 93 -20.08 23.93 11.45
N LYS A 94 -19.40 25.08 11.37
CA LYS A 94 -20.02 26.35 10.96
C LYS A 94 -19.82 26.64 9.48
N ASP A 95 -18.70 26.25 8.95
CA ASP A 95 -18.29 26.46 7.56
C ASP A 95 -18.31 25.14 6.81
N ASP A 96 -18.19 25.16 5.49
CA ASP A 96 -18.04 23.97 4.70
C ASP A 96 -16.72 23.25 5.04
N LEU A 97 -16.77 21.94 5.23
CA LEU A 97 -15.59 21.13 5.53
C LEU A 97 -14.51 21.28 4.45
N PHE A 98 -14.95 21.36 3.19
CA PHE A 98 -14.14 21.68 2.02
C PHE A 98 -14.84 22.79 1.21
N PRO A 99 -14.41 24.06 1.35
CA PRO A 99 -14.97 25.18 0.58
C PRO A 99 -14.93 24.94 -0.94
N ALA A 100 -15.92 25.44 -1.67
CA ALA A 100 -16.09 25.17 -3.10
C ALA A 100 -14.92 25.64 -3.96
N ASP A 101 -14.20 26.66 -3.54
CA ASP A 101 -13.02 27.24 -4.17
C ASP A 101 -11.70 26.53 -3.78
N GLU A 102 -11.71 25.71 -2.73
CA GLU A 102 -10.51 24.96 -2.31
C GLU A 102 -10.16 23.89 -3.34
N ARG A 103 -8.95 23.95 -3.86
CA ARG A 103 -8.43 23.05 -4.89
C ARG A 103 -7.36 22.08 -4.39
N ALA A 104 -6.79 22.35 -3.22
CA ALA A 104 -5.68 21.58 -2.68
C ALA A 104 -5.88 21.28 -1.21
N LEU A 105 -5.74 20.00 -0.85
CA LEU A 105 -5.58 19.54 0.52
C LEU A 105 -4.09 19.38 0.79
N VAL A 106 -3.52 20.29 1.56
CA VAL A 106 -2.10 20.28 1.90
C VAL A 106 -1.84 19.29 3.02
N CYS A 107 -0.86 18.41 2.82
CA CYS A 107 -0.46 17.41 3.81
C CYS A 107 0.13 18.08 5.07
N ASP A 108 -0.41 17.76 6.24
CA ASP A 108 0.18 18.14 7.52
C ASP A 108 1.42 17.26 7.77
N ASP A 109 2.50 17.85 8.34
CA ASP A 109 3.74 17.11 8.63
C ASP A 109 3.52 15.95 9.60
N ARG A 110 2.61 16.09 10.57
CA ARG A 110 2.26 15.01 11.51
C ARG A 110 1.63 13.82 10.79
N ASP A 111 0.77 14.08 9.81
CA ASP A 111 0.10 13.04 9.03
C ASP A 111 1.06 12.36 8.05
N PHE A 112 1.95 13.15 7.47
CA PHE A 112 3.04 12.62 6.64
C PHE A 112 3.93 11.66 7.44
N HIS A 113 4.45 12.09 8.59
CA HIS A 113 5.31 11.24 9.43
C HIS A 113 4.57 10.05 10.02
N ALA A 114 3.30 10.19 10.40
CA ALA A 114 2.49 9.06 10.84
C ALA A 114 2.32 8.01 9.73
N ALA A 115 2.05 8.43 8.49
CA ALA A 115 1.98 7.54 7.35
C ALA A 115 3.32 6.84 7.08
N MET A 116 4.44 7.57 7.19
CA MET A 116 5.79 7.01 7.06
C MET A 116 6.04 5.91 8.10
N CYS A 117 5.75 6.16 9.38
CA CYS A 117 5.91 5.18 10.45
C CYS A 117 5.06 3.92 10.22
N ILE A 118 3.78 4.08 9.82
CA ILE A 118 2.90 2.94 9.53
C ILE A 118 3.50 2.10 8.40
N THR A 119 3.94 2.75 7.33
CA THR A 119 4.43 2.06 6.13
C THR A 119 5.75 1.36 6.39
N GLU A 120 6.67 1.99 7.13
CA GLU A 120 7.93 1.39 7.54
C GLU A 120 7.70 0.13 8.40
N CYS A 121 6.79 0.21 9.36
CA CYS A 121 6.41 -0.93 10.19
C CYS A 121 5.88 -2.09 9.32
N LEU A 122 5.02 -1.81 8.36
CA LEU A 122 4.45 -2.81 7.46
C LEU A 122 5.52 -3.43 6.53
N ILE A 123 6.46 -2.64 6.02
CA ILE A 123 7.57 -3.14 5.20
C ILE A 123 8.43 -4.08 6.03
N ASN A 124 8.82 -3.67 7.24
CA ASN A 124 9.66 -4.49 8.13
C ASN A 124 8.97 -5.79 8.54
N HIS A 125 7.66 -5.78 8.82
CA HIS A 125 6.91 -7.00 9.09
C HIS A 125 6.85 -7.93 7.87
N THR A 126 6.55 -7.38 6.69
CA THR A 126 6.47 -8.17 5.46
C THR A 126 7.83 -8.74 5.06
N ALA A 127 8.90 -7.98 5.24
CA ALA A 127 10.27 -8.47 4.98
C ALA A 127 10.60 -9.70 5.84
N ARG A 128 10.19 -9.69 7.12
CA ARG A 128 10.37 -10.86 8.01
C ARG A 128 9.58 -12.07 7.53
N VAL A 129 8.30 -11.87 7.18
CA VAL A 129 7.45 -12.95 6.65
C VAL A 129 8.03 -13.47 5.34
N TYR A 130 8.44 -12.58 4.43
CA TYR A 130 9.04 -12.94 3.15
C TYR A 130 10.33 -13.75 3.33
N ALA A 131 11.20 -13.37 4.26
CA ALA A 131 12.43 -14.09 4.56
C ALA A 131 12.18 -15.52 5.06
N VAL A 132 11.09 -15.76 5.81
CA VAL A 132 10.69 -17.09 6.26
C VAL A 132 10.15 -17.92 5.09
N LEU A 133 9.21 -17.34 4.32
CA LEU A 133 8.61 -18.03 3.16
C LEU A 133 9.62 -18.33 2.07
N ALA A 134 10.59 -17.44 1.84
CA ALA A 134 11.66 -17.69 0.86
C ALA A 134 12.50 -18.92 1.24
N LYS A 135 12.81 -19.10 2.53
CA LYS A 135 13.54 -20.28 3.00
C LYS A 135 12.74 -21.58 2.85
N GLU A 136 11.43 -21.53 3.07
CA GLU A 136 10.55 -22.69 2.87
C GLU A 136 10.37 -23.04 1.39
N ASN A 137 10.42 -22.04 0.51
CA ASN A 137 10.27 -22.20 -0.94
C ASN A 137 11.59 -22.44 -1.70
N GLU A 138 12.75 -22.46 -1.02
CA GLU A 138 14.02 -22.76 -1.69
C GLU A 138 14.04 -24.14 -2.35
N ASN A 139 13.12 -25.02 -2.00
CA ASN A 139 12.92 -26.26 -2.73
C ASN A 139 11.48 -26.83 -2.53
N PRO A 140 10.43 -26.34 -3.20
CA PRO A 140 9.10 -26.92 -3.13
C PRO A 140 9.07 -28.39 -3.63
N PHE A 141 10.11 -28.82 -4.33
CA PHE A 141 10.27 -30.20 -4.84
C PHE A 141 11.29 -31.05 -4.06
N ALA A 142 11.96 -30.49 -3.04
CA ALA A 142 12.92 -31.28 -2.24
C ALA A 142 12.28 -32.50 -1.57
N ASN A 143 10.99 -32.36 -1.19
CA ASN A 143 10.21 -33.46 -0.61
C ASN A 143 9.68 -34.48 -1.64
N MET A 144 9.81 -34.22 -2.94
CA MET A 144 9.39 -35.11 -4.01
C MET A 144 10.56 -35.90 -4.64
N GLY A 145 11.79 -35.75 -4.11
CA GLY A 145 12.96 -36.45 -4.63
C GLY A 145 13.41 -36.00 -6.03
N VAL A 146 12.82 -34.93 -6.54
CA VAL A 146 13.14 -34.35 -7.85
C VAL A 146 14.02 -33.14 -7.65
N ASN A 147 15.30 -33.32 -7.81
CA ASN A 147 16.29 -32.23 -7.68
C ASN A 147 16.38 -31.43 -8.99
N ILE A 148 15.25 -30.85 -9.42
CA ILE A 148 15.20 -29.96 -10.56
C ILE A 148 15.25 -28.53 -9.98
N LYS A 149 16.41 -27.88 -10.21
CA LYS A 149 16.44 -26.41 -10.18
C LYS A 149 16.09 -25.96 -11.60
N PRO A 150 14.83 -25.61 -11.88
CA PRO A 150 14.52 -24.99 -13.16
C PRO A 150 15.28 -23.68 -13.22
N ASN A 151 16.32 -23.62 -14.04
CA ASN A 151 16.85 -22.34 -14.44
C ASN A 151 15.74 -21.69 -15.30
N GLU A 152 15.16 -20.58 -14.84
CA GLU A 152 14.11 -19.85 -15.57
C GLU A 152 14.50 -19.64 -17.05
N LEU A 153 15.80 -19.48 -17.32
CA LEU A 153 16.34 -19.33 -18.67
C LEU A 153 16.21 -20.62 -19.50
N ASP A 154 16.31 -21.78 -18.89
CA ASP A 154 16.20 -23.08 -19.59
C ASP A 154 14.73 -23.40 -19.89
N ILE A 155 13.81 -23.04 -19.01
CA ILE A 155 12.37 -23.12 -19.27
C ILE A 155 12.03 -22.20 -20.44
N TYR A 156 12.51 -20.96 -20.41
CA TYR A 156 12.26 -19.99 -21.48
C TYR A 156 12.81 -20.46 -22.83
N ARG A 157 14.00 -21.06 -22.87
CA ARG A 157 14.62 -21.62 -24.08
C ARG A 157 13.92 -22.86 -24.60
N SER A 158 13.17 -23.57 -23.76
CA SER A 158 12.45 -24.78 -24.12
C SER A 158 11.01 -24.49 -24.60
N LEU A 159 10.57 -23.24 -24.53
CA LEU A 159 9.27 -22.83 -25.08
C LEU A 159 9.32 -22.87 -26.62
N PRO A 160 8.22 -23.28 -27.29
CA PRO A 160 8.17 -23.31 -28.74
C PRO A 160 8.34 -21.91 -29.33
N ASP A 161 9.00 -21.81 -30.48
CA ASP A 161 9.11 -20.57 -31.26
C ASP A 161 7.74 -20.22 -31.82
N GLY A 162 7.04 -19.24 -31.22
CA GLY A 162 5.74 -18.78 -31.65
C GLY A 162 4.76 -18.54 -30.50
N GLU A 163 3.46 -18.61 -30.78
CA GLU A 163 2.43 -18.51 -29.74
C GLU A 163 2.42 -19.78 -28.87
N PHE A 164 2.54 -19.62 -27.56
CA PHE A 164 2.44 -20.70 -26.59
C PHE A 164 1.40 -20.36 -25.51
N GLY A 165 0.74 -21.37 -24.97
CA GLY A 165 -0.27 -21.25 -23.93
C GLY A 165 0.19 -21.73 -22.58
N THR A 166 -0.66 -21.60 -21.58
CA THR A 166 -0.41 -22.06 -20.20
C THR A 166 -0.12 -23.58 -20.14
N ALA A 167 -0.71 -24.37 -21.07
CA ALA A 167 -0.49 -25.82 -21.13
C ALA A 167 0.94 -26.15 -21.55
N ASP A 168 1.52 -25.42 -22.48
CA ASP A 168 2.90 -25.61 -22.95
C ASP A 168 3.90 -25.28 -21.84
N PHE A 169 3.64 -24.21 -21.10
CA PHE A 169 4.46 -23.84 -19.94
C PHE A 169 4.40 -24.90 -18.84
N LEU A 170 3.20 -25.40 -18.51
CA LEU A 170 3.02 -26.43 -17.47
C LEU A 170 3.62 -27.79 -17.83
N ALA A 171 3.79 -28.08 -19.13
CA ALA A 171 4.42 -29.30 -19.59
C ALA A 171 5.97 -29.29 -19.43
N LEU A 172 6.57 -28.09 -19.26
CA LEU A 172 8.02 -27.88 -19.10
C LEU A 172 8.42 -27.61 -17.65
N ALA A 173 7.46 -27.29 -16.78
CA ALA A 173 7.66 -27.01 -15.37
C ALA A 173 7.56 -28.26 -14.51
#